data_79155a152f80ef11a2c9d358dcb2de2e
#
_entry.id   79155a152f80ef11a2c9d358dcb2de2e
#
_cell.length_a   1.000
_cell.length_b   1.000
_cell.length_c   1.000
_cell.angle_alpha   90.00
_cell.angle_beta   90.00
_cell.angle_gamma   90.00
#
_symmetry.space_group_name_H-M   'P 1'
#
loop_
_entity.id
_entity.type
_entity.pdbx_description
1 polymer ?
#
loop_
_entity_poly.entity_id
_entity_poly.type
_entity_poly.pdbx_seq_one_letter_code
_entity_poly.pdbx_strand_id
1 'polypeptide(L)'
;MVQFENSVTVSGLLHFIKSDKKDGKFFPFSIRHENLWVDGTTRKDFLTVRAFVPEVKEQLRTLAEGTPIKVHGVLRASRGSGDMYLSAERLEVLNQ
;
A
#
# COMPACT_ATOMS: atom_id res chain seq x y z
N MET A 1 27.64 8.48 13.33
CA MET A 1 26.90 7.34 12.79
C MET A 1 25.94 7.82 11.72
N VAL A 2 25.98 7.22 10.55
CA VAL A 2 25.08 7.56 9.46
C VAL A 2 23.77 6.80 9.65
N GLN A 3 22.65 7.52 9.59
CA GLN A 3 21.33 6.89 9.62
C GLN A 3 20.73 6.98 8.23
N PHE A 4 20.20 5.86 7.76
CA PHE A 4 19.50 5.80 6.49
C PHE A 4 18.00 5.94 6.73
N GLU A 5 17.38 6.74 5.90
CA GLU A 5 15.94 6.99 6.02
C GLU A 5 15.16 6.10 5.06
N ASN A 6 14.04 5.60 5.54
CA ASN A 6 13.10 4.84 4.74
C ASN A 6 11.73 5.03 5.34
N SER A 7 11.03 6.03 4.82
CA SER A 7 9.69 6.36 5.28
C SER A 7 8.87 6.77 4.08
N VAL A 8 7.70 6.15 3.93
CA VAL A 8 6.83 6.40 2.79
C VAL A 8 5.42 6.64 3.27
N THR A 9 4.78 7.67 2.73
CA THR A 9 3.38 7.96 2.96
C THR A 9 2.71 8.08 1.59
N VAL A 10 1.68 7.27 1.37
CA VAL A 10 0.95 7.27 0.11
C VAL A 10 -0.54 7.27 0.39
N SER A 11 -1.29 8.08 -0.35
CA SER A 11 -2.74 8.09 -0.27
C SER A 11 -3.35 7.79 -1.64
N GLY A 12 -4.54 7.24 -1.63
CA GLY A 12 -5.27 6.91 -2.84
C GLY A 12 -6.45 6.01 -2.51
N LEU A 13 -6.93 5.30 -3.50
CA LEU A 13 -8.10 4.42 -3.34
C LEU A 13 -7.66 2.98 -3.08
N LEU A 14 -8.28 2.37 -2.10
CA LEU A 14 -8.02 0.96 -1.76
C LEU A 14 -8.42 0.07 -2.92
N HIS A 15 -7.52 -0.82 -3.31
CA HIS A 15 -7.78 -1.80 -4.36
C HIS A 15 -7.34 -3.17 -3.86
N PHE A 16 -8.30 -4.09 -3.77
CA PHE A 16 -7.99 -5.46 -3.34
C PHE A 16 -7.45 -6.27 -4.50
N ILE A 17 -6.31 -6.91 -4.25
CA ILE A 17 -5.70 -7.81 -5.22
C ILE A 17 -6.36 -9.17 -5.08
N LYS A 18 -6.76 -9.77 -6.20
CA LYS A 18 -7.23 -11.15 -6.20
C LYS A 18 -6.02 -12.05 -6.00
N SER A 19 -5.90 -12.59 -4.79
CA SER A 19 -4.78 -13.44 -4.44
C SER A 19 -5.27 -14.60 -3.61
N ASP A 20 -4.80 -15.81 -3.93
CA ASP A 20 -5.11 -17.00 -3.16
C ASP A 20 -4.33 -17.07 -1.86
N LYS A 21 -3.43 -16.11 -1.64
CA LYS A 21 -2.52 -16.10 -0.48
C LYS A 21 -2.98 -15.22 0.67
N LYS A 22 -4.29 -14.93 0.76
CA LYS A 22 -4.83 -14.07 1.81
C LYS A 22 -4.63 -14.62 3.22
N ASP A 23 -4.40 -15.90 3.36
CA ASP A 23 -4.18 -16.56 4.65
C ASP A 23 -2.71 -16.66 5.01
N GLY A 24 -1.84 -16.00 4.27
CA GLY A 24 -0.42 -16.01 4.52
C GLY A 24 0.00 -15.06 5.63
N LYS A 25 1.30 -14.80 5.70
CA LYS A 25 1.90 -13.95 6.71
C LYS A 25 1.50 -12.48 6.59
N PHE A 26 0.96 -12.08 5.46
CA PHE A 26 0.60 -10.69 5.21
C PHE A 26 -0.68 -10.61 4.38
N PHE A 27 -1.29 -9.42 4.41
CA PHE A 27 -2.47 -9.11 3.60
C PHE A 27 -2.01 -8.24 2.43
N PRO A 28 -2.01 -8.75 1.19
CA PRO A 28 -1.60 -7.95 0.03
C PRO A 28 -2.76 -7.09 -0.47
N PHE A 29 -2.45 -5.87 -0.85
CA PHE A 29 -3.42 -4.97 -1.48
C PHE A 29 -2.68 -3.93 -2.29
N SER A 30 -3.41 -3.10 -3.02
CA SER A 30 -2.83 -2.00 -3.79
C SER A 30 -3.49 -0.69 -3.42
N ILE A 31 -2.76 0.39 -3.65
CA ILE A 31 -3.32 1.74 -3.61
C ILE A 31 -3.35 2.23 -5.04
N ARG A 32 -4.56 2.59 -5.51
CA ARG A 32 -4.72 3.23 -6.81
C ARG A 32 -4.46 4.71 -6.63
N HIS A 33 -3.35 5.17 -7.19
CA HIS A 33 -2.90 6.55 -7.06
C HIS A 33 -2.88 7.20 -8.45
N GLU A 34 -3.53 8.35 -8.59
CA GLU A 34 -3.54 9.08 -9.85
C GLU A 34 -2.48 10.16 -9.83
N ASN A 35 -1.64 10.16 -10.84
CA ASN A 35 -0.54 11.11 -10.97
C ASN A 35 -0.66 11.91 -12.25
N LEU A 36 -0.34 13.20 -12.16
CA LEU A 36 -0.17 14.03 -13.35
C LEU A 36 1.22 13.75 -13.93
N TRP A 37 1.24 13.28 -15.16
CA TRP A 37 2.49 12.97 -15.83
C TRP A 37 3.08 14.22 -16.47
N VAL A 38 4.38 14.14 -16.85
CA VAL A 38 5.12 15.27 -17.39
C VAL A 38 4.54 15.85 -18.69
N ASP A 39 3.79 15.06 -19.42
CA ASP A 39 3.14 15.47 -20.67
C ASP A 39 1.72 16.04 -20.48
N GLY A 40 1.29 16.20 -19.23
CA GLY A 40 -0.02 16.72 -18.90
C GLY A 40 -1.12 15.67 -18.82
N THR A 41 -0.81 14.40 -19.10
CA THR A 41 -1.80 13.33 -18.97
C THR A 41 -1.85 12.81 -17.54
N THR A 42 -2.99 12.20 -17.17
CA THR A 42 -3.15 11.56 -15.87
C THR A 42 -2.87 10.07 -16.01
N ARG A 43 -2.03 9.56 -15.12
CA ARG A 43 -1.72 8.13 -15.05
C ARG A 43 -2.20 7.55 -13.75
N LYS A 44 -2.69 6.32 -13.82
CA LYS A 44 -3.13 5.55 -12.65
C LYS A 44 -2.07 4.51 -12.33
N ASP A 45 -1.52 4.61 -11.13
CA ASP A 45 -0.54 3.65 -10.64
C ASP A 45 -1.19 2.76 -9.59
N PHE A 46 -0.93 1.46 -9.66
CA PHE A 46 -1.35 0.52 -8.64
C PHE A 46 -0.12 0.15 -7.83
N LEU A 47 -0.01 0.77 -6.65
CA LEU A 47 1.17 0.60 -5.81
C LEU A 47 0.98 -0.61 -4.90
N THR A 48 1.89 -1.56 -4.95
CA THR A 48 1.82 -2.79 -4.18
C THR A 48 2.10 -2.53 -2.71
N VAL A 49 1.20 -2.97 -1.84
CA VAL A 49 1.31 -2.81 -0.40
C VAL A 49 1.09 -4.16 0.27
N ARG A 50 1.85 -4.42 1.32
CA ARG A 50 1.69 -5.63 2.15
C ARG A 50 1.51 -5.22 3.60
N ALA A 51 0.45 -5.73 4.22
CA ALA A 51 0.17 -5.48 5.63
C ALA A 51 0.58 -6.68 6.45
N PHE A 52 1.60 -6.50 7.30
CA PHE A 52 2.06 -7.54 8.23
C PHE A 52 1.51 -7.29 9.63
N VAL A 53 1.23 -6.03 9.96
CA VAL A 53 0.75 -5.62 11.28
C VAL A 53 -0.69 -6.08 11.48
N PRO A 54 -1.00 -6.81 12.57
CA PRO A 54 -2.35 -7.33 12.80
C PRO A 54 -3.44 -6.27 12.80
N GLU A 55 -3.16 -5.10 13.35
CA GLU A 55 -4.14 -4.00 13.41
C GLU A 55 -4.51 -3.50 12.01
N VAL A 56 -3.53 -3.42 11.12
CA VAL A 56 -3.78 -3.00 9.73
C VAL A 56 -4.57 -4.07 8.98
N LYS A 57 -4.24 -5.34 9.22
CA LYS A 57 -4.99 -6.44 8.60
C LYS A 57 -6.46 -6.42 9.01
N GLU A 58 -6.74 -6.15 10.29
CA GLU A 58 -8.12 -6.06 10.78
C GLU A 58 -8.85 -4.88 10.16
N GLN A 59 -8.20 -3.73 10.05
CA GLN A 59 -8.79 -2.57 9.38
C GLN A 59 -9.18 -2.91 7.93
N LEU A 60 -8.30 -3.58 7.20
CA LEU A 60 -8.55 -3.94 5.80
C LEU A 60 -9.77 -4.83 5.63
N ARG A 61 -10.04 -5.71 6.61
CA ARG A 61 -11.19 -6.60 6.55
C ARG A 61 -12.52 -5.86 6.66
N THR A 62 -12.51 -4.66 7.22
CA THR A 62 -13.73 -3.87 7.41
C THR A 62 -13.94 -2.84 6.31
N LEU A 63 -12.99 -2.66 5.41
CA LEU A 63 -13.04 -1.63 4.39
C LEU A 63 -13.52 -2.18 3.06
N ALA A 64 -14.18 -1.31 2.28
CA ALA A 64 -14.68 -1.66 0.95
C ALA A 64 -13.67 -1.22 -0.12
N GLU A 65 -13.75 -1.89 -1.26
CA GLU A 65 -13.01 -1.50 -2.46
C GLU A 65 -13.30 -0.04 -2.78
N GLY A 66 -12.26 0.72 -3.12
CA GLY A 66 -12.41 2.13 -3.49
C GLY A 66 -12.42 3.11 -2.33
N THR A 67 -12.28 2.63 -1.09
CA THR A 67 -12.21 3.52 0.07
C THR A 67 -10.96 4.39 0.01
N PRO A 68 -11.08 5.72 0.17
CA PRO A 68 -9.90 6.58 0.24
C PRO A 68 -9.11 6.28 1.51
N ILE A 69 -7.83 5.97 1.35
CA ILE A 69 -6.95 5.61 2.46
C ILE A 69 -5.61 6.31 2.34
N LYS A 70 -4.92 6.38 3.47
CA LYS A 70 -3.54 6.84 3.54
C LYS A 70 -2.74 5.80 4.31
N VAL A 71 -1.64 5.36 3.71
CA VAL A 71 -0.78 4.32 4.31
C VAL A 71 0.57 4.92 4.63
N HIS A 72 1.05 4.62 5.84
CA HIS A 72 2.38 5.00 6.29
C HIS A 72 3.19 3.72 6.47
N GLY A 73 4.40 3.71 5.97
CA GLY A 73 5.26 2.55 6.12
C GLY A 73 6.63 2.74 5.54
N VAL A 74 7.26 1.64 5.16
CA VAL A 74 8.60 1.63 4.60
C VAL A 74 8.63 0.82 3.32
N LEU A 75 9.57 1.17 2.43
CA LEU A 75 9.80 0.39 1.22
C LEU A 75 10.64 -0.84 1.55
N ARG A 76 10.28 -1.97 0.99
CA ARG A 76 11.03 -3.21 1.13
C ARG A 76 11.15 -3.91 -0.21
N ALA A 77 12.10 -4.81 -0.30
CA ALA A 77 12.25 -5.66 -1.48
C ALA A 77 11.85 -7.08 -1.15
N SER A 78 11.10 -7.69 -2.03
CA SER A 78 10.69 -9.08 -1.87
C SER A 78 11.89 -10.00 -2.05
N ARG A 79 12.01 -10.98 -1.17
CA ARG A 79 13.08 -11.98 -1.29
C ARG A 79 12.84 -12.83 -2.54
N GLY A 80 13.90 -13.08 -3.27
CA GLY A 80 13.84 -13.86 -4.49
C GLY A 80 13.61 -13.02 -5.73
N SER A 81 12.52 -12.29 -5.84
CA SER A 81 12.23 -11.48 -7.02
C SER A 81 12.91 -10.12 -7.02
N GLY A 82 13.15 -9.57 -5.82
CA GLY A 82 13.67 -8.22 -5.69
C GLY A 82 12.64 -7.13 -5.94
N ASP A 83 11.39 -7.49 -6.20
CA ASP A 83 10.33 -6.51 -6.43
C ASP A 83 10.08 -5.68 -5.18
N MET A 84 9.84 -4.39 -5.37
CA MET A 84 9.60 -3.48 -4.26
C MET A 84 8.14 -3.44 -3.87
N TYR A 85 7.91 -3.30 -2.56
CA TYR A 85 6.56 -3.12 -2.03
C TYR A 85 6.61 -2.18 -0.83
N LEU A 86 5.46 -1.60 -0.50
CA LEU A 86 5.31 -0.80 0.71
C LEU A 86 4.84 -1.71 1.84
N SER A 87 5.63 -1.76 2.91
CA SER A 87 5.23 -2.49 4.11
C SER A 87 4.43 -1.54 5.00
N ALA A 88 3.13 -1.79 5.12
CA ALA A 88 2.21 -0.89 5.81
C ALA A 88 2.36 -1.02 7.33
N GLU A 89 2.70 0.07 7.98
CA GLU A 89 2.81 0.13 9.43
C GLU A 89 1.55 0.74 10.07
N ARG A 90 0.91 1.66 9.34
CA ARG A 90 -0.30 2.33 9.82
C ARG A 90 -1.18 2.68 8.62
N LEU A 91 -2.48 2.56 8.80
CA LEU A 91 -3.46 2.88 7.77
C LEU A 91 -4.51 3.83 8.35
N GLU A 92 -4.80 4.89 7.62
CA GLU A 92 -5.83 5.86 7.97
C GLU A 92 -6.89 5.87 6.89
N VAL A 93 -8.16 5.89 7.28
CA VAL A 93 -9.27 6.08 6.35
C VAL A 93 -9.49 7.58 6.20
N LEU A 94 -9.50 8.04 4.96
CA LEU A 94 -9.67 9.46 4.69
C LEU A 94 -11.17 9.78 4.55
N ASN A 95 -11.59 10.83 5.23
CA ASN A 95 -12.95 11.34 5.11
C ASN A 95 -12.99 12.41 4.03
N GLN A 96 -14.01 12.33 3.22
CA GLN A 96 -14.25 13.35 2.21
C GLN A 96 -15.37 14.27 2.66
#